data_f18e3b8f66154be9b74afe43ad786b4b
#
_entry.id   f18e3b8f66154be9b74afe43ad786b4b
#
_cell.length_a   1.000
_cell.length_b   1.000
_cell.length_c   1.000
_cell.angle_alpha   90.00
_cell.angle_beta   90.00
_cell.angle_gamma   90.00
#
_symmetry.space_group_name_H-M   'P 1'
#
loop_
_entity.id
_entity.type
_entity.pdbx_description
1 polymer ?
#
loop_
_entity_poly.entity_id
_entity_poly.type
_entity_poly.pdbx_seq_one_letter_code
_entity_poly.pdbx_strand_id
1 'polypeptide(L)'
;MINQIQRIHSLLITALLLCIVLFTMAFYIPEAHTKEEEPQLICGNVYLEKQQPTDSVYLAGKRVFKRNCTSCHQMHQKVIGPPLVNIFERRDSLWVIDATTNYPALMKRGDKVAIDLYKEYNEISHIVFEEFTDEELHALMIYLKFTQ
;
A
#
# COMPACT_ATOMS: atom_id res chain seq x y z
N MET A 1 -21.04 45.72 -50.20
CA MET A 1 -19.99 44.67 -50.18
C MET A 1 -18.89 44.94 -49.12
N ILE A 2 -18.38 46.13 -49.01
CA ILE A 2 -17.29 46.49 -48.04
C ILE A 2 -17.68 46.18 -46.56
N ASN A 3 -18.94 46.49 -46.19
CA ASN A 3 -19.39 46.22 -44.81
C ASN A 3 -19.47 44.72 -44.40
N GLN A 4 -19.64 43.83 -45.34
CA GLN A 4 -19.68 42.41 -45.12
C GLN A 4 -18.24 41.85 -44.81
N ILE A 5 -17.28 42.31 -45.57
CA ILE A 5 -15.87 41.93 -45.45
C ILE A 5 -15.32 42.44 -44.11
N GLN A 6 -15.64 43.68 -43.73
CA GLN A 6 -15.25 44.23 -42.43
C GLN A 6 -15.84 43.44 -41.24
N ARG A 7 -17.10 43.01 -41.33
CA ARG A 7 -17.73 42.17 -40.27
C ARG A 7 -17.07 40.81 -40.16
N ILE A 8 -16.72 40.18 -41.28
CA ILE A 8 -16.03 38.88 -41.28
C ILE A 8 -14.63 39.03 -40.66
N HIS A 9 -13.86 40.05 -41.01
CA HIS A 9 -12.57 40.35 -40.43
C HIS A 9 -12.66 40.60 -38.92
N SER A 10 -13.64 41.36 -38.46
CA SER A 10 -13.86 41.60 -37.02
C SER A 10 -14.18 40.32 -36.26
N LEU A 11 -15.03 39.44 -36.80
CA LEU A 11 -15.36 38.15 -36.22
C LEU A 11 -14.16 37.21 -36.15
N LEU A 12 -13.32 37.19 -37.16
CA LEU A 12 -12.11 36.37 -37.18
C LEU A 12 -11.08 36.85 -36.13
N ILE A 13 -10.90 38.16 -36.01
CA ILE A 13 -10.00 38.76 -35.01
C ILE A 13 -10.51 38.47 -33.60
N THR A 14 -11.80 38.60 -33.33
CA THR A 14 -12.37 38.29 -31.99
C THR A 14 -12.25 36.82 -31.66
N ALA A 15 -12.49 35.92 -32.61
CA ALA A 15 -12.31 34.48 -32.42
C ALA A 15 -10.84 34.13 -32.13
N LEU A 16 -9.89 34.73 -32.86
CA LEU A 16 -8.46 34.52 -32.61
C LEU A 16 -8.02 35.00 -31.22
N LEU A 17 -8.46 36.18 -30.80
CA LEU A 17 -8.17 36.71 -29.48
C LEU A 17 -8.74 35.80 -28.36
N LEU A 18 -9.95 35.29 -28.57
CA LEU A 18 -10.58 34.38 -27.60
C LEU A 18 -9.81 33.06 -27.48
N CYS A 19 -9.34 32.51 -28.61
CA CYS A 19 -8.48 31.32 -28.60
C CYS A 19 -7.14 31.57 -27.87
N ILE A 20 -6.52 32.73 -28.06
CA ILE A 20 -5.27 33.08 -27.37
C ILE A 20 -5.50 33.19 -25.87
N VAL A 21 -6.61 33.83 -25.43
CA VAL A 21 -6.97 33.95 -24.02
C VAL A 21 -7.21 32.57 -23.37
N LEU A 22 -7.96 31.71 -24.07
CA LEU A 22 -8.20 30.35 -23.58
C LEU A 22 -6.91 29.54 -23.52
N PHE A 23 -6.03 29.68 -24.49
CA PHE A 23 -4.74 28.99 -24.50
C PHE A 23 -3.83 29.49 -23.37
N THR A 24 -3.75 30.78 -23.11
CA THR A 24 -3.00 31.33 -21.99
C THR A 24 -3.58 30.93 -20.65
N MET A 25 -4.91 30.88 -20.51
CA MET A 25 -5.56 30.36 -19.28
C MET A 25 -5.26 28.88 -19.04
N ALA A 26 -5.17 28.06 -20.09
CA ALA A 26 -4.81 26.64 -19.95
C ALA A 26 -3.36 26.46 -19.47
N PHE A 27 -2.46 27.37 -19.81
CA PHE A 27 -1.07 27.35 -19.30
C PHE A 27 -0.90 28.02 -17.93
N TYR A 28 -1.86 28.86 -17.50
CA TYR A 28 -1.84 29.52 -16.20
C TYR A 28 -2.65 28.79 -15.12
N ILE A 29 -3.22 27.61 -15.43
CA ILE A 29 -3.70 26.75 -14.37
C ILE A 29 -2.45 26.21 -13.67
N PRO A 30 -2.08 26.70 -12.46
CA PRO A 30 -1.02 26.06 -11.72
C PRO A 30 -1.48 24.61 -11.53
N GLU A 31 -0.63 23.64 -11.89
CA GLU A 31 -0.79 22.28 -11.40
C GLU A 31 -1.09 22.42 -9.91
N ALA A 32 -2.25 21.95 -9.52
CA ALA A 32 -2.57 21.82 -8.11
C ALA A 32 -1.47 20.93 -7.54
N HIS A 33 -0.38 21.56 -7.06
CA HIS A 33 0.49 20.93 -6.12
C HIS A 33 -0.44 20.42 -5.04
N THR A 34 -0.67 19.13 -5.00
CA THR A 34 -1.06 18.48 -3.78
C THR A 34 -0.05 18.98 -2.76
N LYS A 35 -0.45 19.97 -1.96
CA LYS A 35 0.30 20.31 -0.76
C LYS A 35 0.44 19.00 -0.03
N GLU A 36 1.67 18.46 0.01
CA GLU A 36 2.09 17.66 1.13
C GLU A 36 1.75 18.54 2.33
N GLU A 37 0.74 18.13 3.07
CA GLU A 37 0.45 18.75 4.36
C GLU A 37 1.71 18.52 5.20
N GLU A 38 2.50 19.59 5.38
CA GLU A 38 3.49 19.61 6.43
C GLU A 38 2.78 19.22 7.73
N PRO A 39 3.33 18.25 8.47
CA PRO A 39 2.74 17.83 9.73
C PRO A 39 2.72 19.06 10.64
N GLN A 40 1.54 19.58 10.90
CA GLN A 40 1.36 20.62 11.90
C GLN A 40 1.83 20.08 13.24
N LEU A 41 2.85 20.73 13.80
CA LEU A 41 3.34 20.54 15.15
C LEU A 41 2.19 20.81 16.14
N ILE A 42 1.42 19.77 16.46
CA ILE A 42 0.53 19.79 17.61
C ILE A 42 1.42 19.47 18.82
N CYS A 43 1.70 20.48 19.64
CA CYS A 43 2.32 20.31 20.94
C CYS A 43 1.44 19.40 21.79
N GLY A 44 1.87 18.18 22.04
CA GLY A 44 1.24 17.25 22.96
C GLY A 44 1.51 15.80 22.60
N ASN A 45 2.43 15.17 23.33
CA ASN A 45 2.82 13.76 23.23
C ASN A 45 3.46 13.35 21.91
N VAL A 46 4.74 13.68 21.79
CA VAL A 46 5.64 12.98 20.87
C VAL A 46 5.86 11.56 21.42
N TYR A 47 4.94 10.65 21.14
CA TYR A 47 5.35 9.27 20.96
C TYR A 47 6.24 9.29 19.73
N LEU A 48 7.51 8.92 19.91
CA LEU A 48 8.41 8.62 18.82
C LEU A 48 7.78 7.45 18.04
N GLU A 49 6.85 7.76 17.16
CA GLU A 49 6.37 6.84 16.16
C GLU A 49 7.60 6.54 15.30
N LYS A 50 8.15 5.34 15.52
CA LYS A 50 9.26 4.80 14.75
C LYS A 50 8.86 5.01 13.29
N GLN A 51 9.51 5.94 12.59
CA GLN A 51 9.15 6.34 11.23
C GLN A 51 9.04 5.08 10.38
N GLN A 52 7.81 4.71 10.06
CA GLN A 52 7.57 3.57 9.18
C GLN A 52 8.10 3.96 7.81
N PRO A 53 8.81 3.06 7.13
CA PRO A 53 9.30 3.35 5.79
C PRO A 53 8.12 3.78 4.91
N THR A 54 8.19 4.98 4.34
CA THR A 54 7.23 5.48 3.34
C THR A 54 7.55 4.92 1.94
N ASP A 55 8.40 3.91 1.87
CA ASP A 55 8.73 3.23 0.64
C ASP A 55 7.47 2.61 0.01
N SER A 56 7.34 2.76 -1.29
CA SER A 56 6.24 2.20 -2.07
C SER A 56 6.05 0.70 -1.86
N VAL A 57 7.14 -0.03 -1.66
CA VAL A 57 7.14 -1.49 -1.40
C VAL A 57 6.54 -1.79 -0.02
N TYR A 58 6.92 -1.04 1.01
CA TYR A 58 6.33 -1.19 2.35
C TYR A 58 4.83 -0.92 2.34
N LEU A 59 4.39 0.15 1.67
CA LEU A 59 2.97 0.47 1.53
C LEU A 59 2.21 -0.59 0.72
N ALA A 60 2.83 -1.17 -0.30
CA ALA A 60 2.27 -2.30 -1.03
C ALA A 60 2.07 -3.51 -0.09
N GLY A 61 3.09 -3.87 0.69
CA GLY A 61 3.01 -4.95 1.67
C GLY A 61 1.95 -4.71 2.74
N LYS A 62 1.81 -3.47 3.22
CA LYS A 62 0.73 -3.08 4.15
C LYS A 62 -0.65 -3.33 3.54
N ARG A 63 -0.85 -3.03 2.25
CA ARG A 63 -2.12 -3.31 1.56
C ARG A 63 -2.37 -4.81 1.42
N VAL A 64 -1.35 -5.59 1.06
CA VAL A 64 -1.44 -7.06 0.97
C VAL A 64 -1.82 -7.64 2.33
N PHE A 65 -1.14 -7.23 3.40
CA PHE A 65 -1.43 -7.66 4.76
C PHE A 65 -2.86 -7.32 5.18
N LYS A 66 -3.27 -6.07 4.96
CA LYS A 66 -4.62 -5.61 5.33
C LYS A 66 -5.71 -6.40 4.60
N ARG A 67 -5.50 -6.75 3.34
CA ARG A 67 -6.48 -7.46 2.52
C ARG A 67 -6.61 -8.94 2.90
N ASN A 68 -5.47 -9.59 3.21
CA ASN A 68 -5.43 -11.05 3.29
C ASN A 68 -5.20 -11.59 4.72
N CYS A 69 -4.57 -10.83 5.62
CA CYS A 69 -4.06 -11.38 6.88
C CYS A 69 -4.81 -10.88 8.11
N THR A 70 -5.38 -9.65 8.07
CA THR A 70 -5.96 -9.01 9.25
C THR A 70 -7.22 -9.69 9.81
N SER A 71 -7.88 -10.54 9.04
CA SER A 71 -9.00 -11.33 9.52
C SER A 71 -8.59 -12.34 10.61
N CYS A 72 -7.34 -12.82 10.55
CA CYS A 72 -6.83 -13.85 11.45
C CYS A 72 -5.63 -13.40 12.27
N HIS A 73 -4.87 -12.41 11.83
CA HIS A 73 -3.64 -11.94 12.47
C HIS A 73 -3.66 -10.46 12.81
N GLN A 74 -3.08 -10.14 13.96
CA GLN A 74 -2.68 -8.78 14.34
C GLN A 74 -1.19 -8.75 14.65
N MET A 75 -0.58 -7.54 14.67
CA MET A 75 0.84 -7.43 14.97
C MET A 75 1.14 -7.79 16.42
N HIS A 76 0.42 -7.23 17.38
CA HIS A 76 0.75 -7.31 18.80
C HIS A 76 -0.19 -8.20 19.63
N GLN A 77 -1.29 -8.67 19.04
CA GLN A 77 -2.32 -9.39 19.80
C GLN A 77 -2.60 -10.76 19.19
N LYS A 78 -2.82 -11.74 20.07
CA LYS A 78 -3.36 -13.04 19.68
C LYS A 78 -4.84 -12.88 19.38
N VAL A 79 -5.23 -13.30 18.20
CA VAL A 79 -6.64 -13.35 17.76
C VAL A 79 -6.96 -14.77 17.29
N ILE A 80 -7.35 -14.99 16.05
CA ILE A 80 -7.51 -16.34 15.50
C ILE A 80 -6.15 -17.00 15.31
N GLY A 81 -5.17 -16.24 14.78
CA GLY A 81 -3.78 -16.68 14.61
C GLY A 81 -2.81 -15.99 15.58
N PRO A 82 -1.54 -16.37 15.54
CA PRO A 82 -0.49 -15.77 16.35
C PRO A 82 -0.21 -14.31 15.99
N PRO A 83 0.28 -13.48 16.94
CA PRO A 83 0.77 -12.15 16.66
C PRO A 83 2.01 -12.22 15.76
N LEU A 84 2.11 -11.29 14.79
CA LEU A 84 3.17 -11.31 13.78
C LEU A 84 4.30 -10.30 14.04
N VAL A 85 4.22 -9.51 15.12
CA VAL A 85 5.33 -8.64 15.52
C VAL A 85 6.60 -9.47 15.72
N ASN A 86 7.72 -8.96 15.24
CA ASN A 86 9.04 -9.61 15.35
C ASN A 86 9.06 -11.07 14.84
N ILE A 87 8.27 -11.39 13.81
CA ILE A 87 8.19 -12.77 13.31
C ILE A 87 9.55 -13.26 12.81
N PHE A 88 10.38 -12.39 12.22
CA PHE A 88 11.70 -12.74 11.71
C PHE A 88 12.79 -12.89 12.79
N GLU A 89 12.52 -12.51 14.03
CA GLU A 89 13.37 -12.87 15.17
C GLU A 89 13.09 -14.30 15.67
N ARG A 90 11.88 -14.79 15.39
CA ARG A 90 11.40 -16.11 15.84
C ARG A 90 11.48 -17.18 14.76
N ARG A 91 11.49 -16.77 13.49
CA ARG A 91 11.45 -17.65 12.30
C ARG A 91 12.30 -17.08 11.19
N ASP A 92 12.96 -17.94 10.45
CA ASP A 92 13.64 -17.52 9.24
C ASP A 92 12.65 -17.13 8.11
N SER A 93 13.16 -16.37 7.15
CA SER A 93 12.32 -15.82 6.07
C SER A 93 11.72 -16.92 5.19
N LEU A 94 12.43 -18.00 4.93
CA LEU A 94 11.95 -19.11 4.10
C LEU A 94 10.80 -19.84 4.82
N TRP A 95 10.93 -20.05 6.13
CA TRP A 95 9.85 -20.63 6.90
C TRP A 95 8.59 -19.76 6.88
N VAL A 96 8.74 -18.43 6.98
CA VAL A 96 7.59 -17.49 6.93
C VAL A 96 6.93 -17.52 5.56
N ILE A 97 7.73 -17.58 4.48
CA ILE A 97 7.21 -17.72 3.10
C ILE A 97 6.44 -19.04 2.96
N ASP A 98 7.05 -20.16 3.34
CA ASP A 98 6.41 -21.48 3.28
C ASP A 98 5.12 -21.52 4.12
N ALA A 99 5.13 -20.92 5.31
CA ALA A 99 3.95 -20.85 6.17
C ALA A 99 2.82 -20.01 5.54
N THR A 100 3.18 -18.98 4.77
CA THR A 100 2.21 -18.13 4.09
C THR A 100 1.64 -18.80 2.84
N THR A 101 2.49 -19.43 2.03
CA THR A 101 2.11 -19.93 0.71
C THR A 101 1.72 -21.41 0.72
N ASN A 102 2.27 -22.21 1.60
CA ASN A 102 2.02 -23.66 1.62
C ASN A 102 2.14 -24.29 3.01
N TYR A 103 1.39 -23.79 3.98
CA TYR A 103 1.35 -24.32 5.35
C TYR A 103 1.11 -25.85 5.42
N PRO A 104 0.21 -26.44 4.59
CA PRO A 104 0.03 -27.89 4.60
C PRO A 104 1.29 -28.68 4.26
N ALA A 105 2.19 -28.14 3.43
CA ALA A 105 3.46 -28.80 3.15
C ALA A 105 4.39 -28.83 4.36
N LEU A 106 4.41 -27.77 5.18
CA LEU A 106 5.13 -27.77 6.46
C LEU A 106 4.62 -28.87 7.37
N MET A 107 3.29 -28.98 7.52
CA MET A 107 2.66 -30.02 8.33
C MET A 107 3.01 -31.43 7.83
N LYS A 108 2.92 -31.63 6.51
CA LYS A 108 3.24 -32.95 5.88
C LYS A 108 4.69 -33.34 6.04
N ARG A 109 5.63 -32.40 6.03
CA ARG A 109 7.07 -32.63 6.30
C ARG A 109 7.38 -32.92 7.77
N GLY A 110 6.40 -32.79 8.64
CA GLY A 110 6.58 -32.98 10.08
C GLY A 110 7.25 -31.79 10.76
N ASP A 111 7.11 -30.57 10.22
CA ASP A 111 7.65 -29.37 10.86
C ASP A 111 7.03 -29.18 12.23
N LYS A 112 7.88 -29.29 13.25
CA LYS A 112 7.42 -29.28 14.65
C LYS A 112 6.74 -27.97 15.02
N VAL A 113 7.25 -26.85 14.49
CA VAL A 113 6.72 -25.52 14.79
C VAL A 113 5.32 -25.36 14.20
N ALA A 114 5.15 -25.77 12.94
CA ALA A 114 3.83 -25.74 12.30
C ALA A 114 2.82 -26.63 13.01
N ILE A 115 3.23 -27.84 13.43
CA ILE A 115 2.39 -28.78 14.17
C ILE A 115 2.00 -28.22 15.54
N ASP A 116 2.96 -27.64 16.28
CA ASP A 116 2.70 -27.07 17.61
C ASP A 116 1.76 -25.86 17.50
N LEU A 117 1.97 -24.96 16.52
CA LEU A 117 1.07 -23.84 16.24
C LEU A 117 -0.34 -24.30 15.88
N TYR A 118 -0.46 -25.29 15.00
CA TYR A 118 -1.76 -25.86 14.63
C TYR A 118 -2.55 -26.31 15.85
N LYS A 119 -1.90 -27.05 16.77
CA LYS A 119 -2.52 -27.52 18.01
C LYS A 119 -2.84 -26.36 18.97
N GLU A 120 -1.94 -25.39 19.11
CA GLU A 120 -2.12 -24.24 19.98
C GLU A 120 -3.30 -23.34 19.55
N TYR A 121 -3.56 -23.30 18.24
CA TYR A 121 -4.60 -22.46 17.65
C TYR A 121 -5.85 -23.25 17.22
N ASN A 122 -6.25 -24.22 18.06
CA ASN A 122 -7.49 -25.01 17.94
C ASN A 122 -7.61 -25.79 16.63
N GLU A 123 -6.50 -26.26 16.12
CA GLU A 123 -6.45 -27.04 14.86
C GLU A 123 -7.01 -26.32 13.65
N ILE A 124 -6.99 -24.98 13.69
CA ILE A 124 -7.39 -24.17 12.53
C ILE A 124 -6.30 -24.26 11.48
N SER A 125 -6.64 -24.75 10.29
CA SER A 125 -5.72 -24.79 9.17
C SER A 125 -5.47 -23.38 8.63
N HIS A 126 -4.20 -23.08 8.37
CA HIS A 126 -3.84 -21.82 7.73
C HIS A 126 -4.35 -21.78 6.28
N ILE A 127 -4.87 -20.64 5.85
CA ILE A 127 -5.27 -20.41 4.46
C ILE A 127 -4.02 -20.45 3.58
N VAL A 128 -4.10 -21.11 2.44
CA VAL A 128 -3.02 -21.15 1.45
C VAL A 128 -3.24 -20.04 0.45
N PHE A 129 -2.23 -19.23 0.23
CA PHE A 129 -2.25 -18.12 -0.72
C PHE A 129 -1.40 -18.47 -1.95
N GLU A 130 -1.89 -19.36 -2.79
CA GLU A 130 -1.21 -19.81 -4.02
C GLU A 130 -1.14 -18.71 -5.09
N GLU A 131 -1.98 -17.68 -4.99
CA GLU A 131 -2.12 -16.64 -6.01
C GLU A 131 -1.26 -15.39 -5.75
N PHE A 132 -0.43 -15.37 -4.71
CA PHE A 132 0.47 -14.23 -4.51
C PHE A 132 1.51 -14.17 -5.62
N THR A 133 1.64 -13.00 -6.24
CA THR A 133 2.79 -12.75 -7.11
C THR A 133 4.07 -12.63 -6.27
N ASP A 134 5.22 -12.81 -6.91
CA ASP A 134 6.53 -12.66 -6.25
C ASP A 134 6.67 -11.25 -5.67
N GLU A 135 6.14 -10.22 -6.34
CA GLU A 135 6.16 -8.84 -5.88
C GLU A 135 5.28 -8.63 -4.65
N GLU A 136 4.09 -9.22 -4.62
CA GLU A 136 3.19 -9.14 -3.47
C GLU A 136 3.78 -9.84 -2.26
N LEU A 137 4.35 -11.01 -2.46
CA LEU A 137 5.01 -11.78 -1.40
C LEU A 137 6.24 -11.02 -0.86
N HIS A 138 7.08 -10.49 -1.75
CA HIS A 138 8.22 -9.67 -1.37
C HIS A 138 7.78 -8.45 -0.56
N ALA A 139 6.78 -7.72 -1.04
CA ALA A 139 6.24 -6.56 -0.34
C ALA A 139 5.67 -6.90 1.04
N LEU A 140 4.96 -8.03 1.16
CA LEU A 140 4.46 -8.54 2.43
C LEU A 140 5.60 -8.83 3.41
N MET A 141 6.68 -9.49 2.95
CA MET A 141 7.86 -9.78 3.79
C MET A 141 8.53 -8.48 4.28
N ILE A 142 8.65 -7.47 3.42
CA ILE A 142 9.16 -6.15 3.80
C ILE A 142 8.26 -5.50 4.86
N TYR A 143 6.95 -5.52 4.65
CA TYR A 143 6.01 -4.98 5.64
C TYR A 143 6.15 -5.65 7.01
N LEU A 144 6.16 -6.98 7.06
CA LEU A 144 6.30 -7.75 8.30
C LEU A 144 7.65 -7.51 9.00
N LYS A 145 8.72 -7.28 8.22
CA LYS A 145 10.06 -7.01 8.75
C LYS A 145 10.17 -5.65 9.43
N PHE A 146 9.52 -4.64 8.89
CA PHE A 146 9.63 -3.27 9.38
C PHE A 146 8.49 -2.84 10.31
N THR A 147 7.43 -3.65 10.44
CA THR A 147 6.35 -3.42 11.41
C THR A 147 6.68 -4.13 12.72
N GLN A 148 7.37 -3.43 13.61
CA GLN A 148 7.79 -3.94 14.93
C GLN A 148 7.24 -3.06 16.04
#